data_4cc68b94ae6f5a43af5d2b18f74572e0
#
_entry.id   4cc68b94ae6f5a43af5d2b18f74572e0
#
_cell.length_a   1.000
_cell.length_b   1.000
_cell.length_c   1.000
_cell.angle_alpha   90.00
_cell.angle_beta   90.00
_cell.angle_gamma   90.00
#
_symmetry.space_group_name_H-M   'P 1'
#
loop_
_entity.id
_entity.type
_entity.pdbx_description
1 polymer ?
#
loop_
_entity_poly.entity_id
_entity_poly.type
_entity_poly.pdbx_seq_one_letter_code
_entity_poly.pdbx_strand_id
1 'polypeptide(L)'
;MKNKYIDLIEQTFEFPQDEFSVTDNELNFHEVPLMDVIKQYGTPLKITYLPKITSQIQRAKRLFNVAMAKVDYKGSYNYCYCTKSSHFSFVLEEALKNDINLETSSAYDIHIINALYDGGVIDKGIYIVCNGFKRPQYVENIANLINSGFTNTIPVIDNKQELDLLDIIEKPWNGW
;
A
#
# COMPACT_ATOMS: atom_id res chain seq x y z
N MET A 1 -27.81 -32.91 -5.19
CA MET A 1 -28.20 -31.78 -4.34
C MET A 1 -27.42 -30.57 -4.83
N LYS A 2 -28.06 -29.44 -5.16
CA LYS A 2 -27.34 -28.23 -5.41
C LYS A 2 -26.61 -27.86 -4.12
N ASN A 3 -25.34 -27.50 -4.25
CA ASN A 3 -24.52 -27.17 -3.11
C ASN A 3 -25.00 -25.82 -2.56
N LYS A 4 -25.69 -25.82 -1.44
CA LYS A 4 -26.28 -24.61 -0.82
C LYS A 4 -25.27 -23.48 -0.60
N TYR A 5 -24.01 -23.81 -0.49
CA TYR A 5 -22.94 -22.84 -0.33
C TYR A 5 -22.67 -22.07 -1.63
N ILE A 6 -22.61 -22.74 -2.77
CA ILE A 6 -22.47 -22.11 -4.09
C ILE A 6 -23.68 -21.24 -4.38
N ASP A 7 -24.91 -21.73 -4.11
CA ASP A 7 -26.14 -20.94 -4.28
C ASP A 7 -26.15 -19.66 -3.45
N LEU A 8 -25.57 -19.67 -2.24
CA LEU A 8 -25.43 -18.49 -1.38
C LEU A 8 -24.38 -17.50 -1.89
N ILE A 9 -23.29 -17.98 -2.46
CA ILE A 9 -22.22 -17.15 -3.05
C ILE A 9 -22.74 -16.46 -4.32
N GLU A 10 -23.41 -17.17 -5.20
CA GLU A 10 -24.01 -16.62 -6.41
C GLU A 10 -25.06 -15.54 -6.14
N GLN A 11 -25.72 -15.60 -4.99
CA GLN A 11 -26.73 -14.61 -4.59
C GLN A 11 -26.18 -13.31 -4.01
N THR A 12 -24.95 -13.28 -3.51
CA THR A 12 -24.45 -12.18 -2.68
C THR A 12 -23.22 -11.47 -3.21
N PHE A 13 -22.36 -12.12 -4.03
CA PHE A 13 -21.10 -11.54 -4.49
C PHE A 13 -20.67 -12.08 -5.86
N GLU A 14 -20.03 -11.25 -6.70
CA GLU A 14 -19.10 -11.73 -7.70
C GLU A 14 -17.91 -12.36 -6.97
N PHE A 15 -17.97 -13.64 -6.75
CA PHE A 15 -16.90 -14.39 -6.10
C PHE A 15 -15.76 -14.54 -7.10
N PRO A 16 -14.51 -14.19 -6.76
CA PRO A 16 -13.37 -14.34 -7.66
C PRO A 16 -13.08 -15.81 -7.91
N GLN A 17 -13.71 -16.37 -8.94
CA GLN A 17 -13.64 -17.80 -9.29
C GLN A 17 -12.20 -18.24 -9.61
N ASP A 18 -11.37 -17.33 -10.11
CA ASP A 18 -9.99 -17.63 -10.46
C ASP A 18 -9.09 -17.95 -9.26
N GLU A 19 -9.50 -17.60 -8.05
CA GLU A 19 -8.70 -17.74 -6.82
C GLU A 19 -9.19 -18.88 -5.94
N PHE A 20 -10.42 -19.35 -6.18
CA PHE A 20 -11.05 -20.41 -5.40
C PHE A 20 -11.39 -21.61 -6.27
N SER A 21 -11.18 -22.79 -5.74
CA SER A 21 -11.59 -24.05 -6.36
C SER A 21 -12.24 -24.95 -5.34
N VAL A 22 -13.07 -25.89 -5.81
CA VAL A 22 -13.64 -26.94 -4.98
C VAL A 22 -13.08 -28.27 -5.45
N THR A 23 -12.29 -28.94 -4.61
CA THR A 23 -11.72 -30.25 -4.87
C THR A 23 -12.13 -31.19 -3.72
N ASP A 24 -12.62 -32.37 -4.04
CA ASP A 24 -13.09 -33.37 -3.06
C ASP A 24 -14.11 -32.82 -2.05
N ASN A 25 -14.98 -31.93 -2.52
CA ASN A 25 -16.01 -31.25 -1.73
C ASN A 25 -15.43 -30.28 -0.65
N GLU A 26 -14.15 -29.89 -0.77
CA GLU A 26 -13.49 -28.90 0.07
C GLU A 26 -13.17 -27.63 -0.72
N LEU A 27 -13.37 -26.47 -0.08
CA LEU A 27 -13.03 -25.17 -0.65
C LEU A 27 -11.54 -24.91 -0.49
N ASN A 28 -10.88 -24.63 -1.63
CA ASN A 28 -9.47 -24.26 -1.69
C ASN A 28 -9.32 -22.81 -2.11
N PHE A 29 -8.32 -22.13 -1.55
CA PHE A 29 -7.87 -20.81 -1.96
C PHE A 29 -6.42 -20.91 -2.44
N HIS A 30 -6.17 -20.66 -3.73
CA HIS A 30 -4.86 -20.88 -4.36
C HIS A 30 -4.26 -22.26 -4.02
N GLU A 31 -5.05 -23.31 -4.20
CA GLU A 31 -4.68 -24.71 -3.91
C GLU A 31 -4.49 -25.03 -2.42
N VAL A 32 -4.70 -24.08 -1.51
CA VAL A 32 -4.62 -24.31 -0.05
C VAL A 32 -6.01 -24.71 0.46
N PRO A 33 -6.18 -25.91 1.06
CA PRO A 33 -7.45 -26.31 1.66
C PRO A 33 -7.81 -25.41 2.85
N LEU A 34 -8.90 -24.64 2.72
CA LEU A 34 -9.28 -23.66 3.75
C LEU A 34 -9.66 -24.31 5.07
N MET A 35 -10.22 -25.54 5.04
CA MET A 35 -10.58 -26.24 6.27
C MET A 35 -9.35 -26.64 7.09
N ASP A 36 -8.23 -26.94 6.47
CA ASP A 36 -6.99 -27.25 7.19
C ASP A 36 -6.41 -26.02 7.86
N VAL A 37 -6.46 -24.87 7.18
CA VAL A 37 -6.08 -23.57 7.76
C VAL A 37 -6.98 -23.23 8.96
N ILE A 38 -8.30 -23.42 8.82
CA ILE A 38 -9.27 -23.19 9.89
C ILE A 38 -9.03 -24.14 11.09
N LYS A 39 -8.74 -25.40 10.84
CA LYS A 39 -8.41 -26.37 11.92
C LYS A 39 -7.15 -25.95 12.68
N GLN A 40 -6.16 -25.40 11.97
CA GLN A 40 -4.89 -24.99 12.57
C GLN A 40 -4.99 -23.67 13.34
N TYR A 41 -5.71 -22.68 12.82
CA TYR A 41 -5.70 -21.30 13.36
C TYR A 41 -7.03 -20.88 13.99
N GLY A 42 -8.11 -21.63 13.76
CA GLY A 42 -9.44 -21.29 14.24
C GLY A 42 -10.16 -20.24 13.41
N THR A 43 -11.33 -19.82 13.93
CA THR A 43 -12.14 -18.73 13.37
C THR A 43 -12.45 -17.70 14.46
N PRO A 44 -12.61 -16.40 14.12
CA PRO A 44 -12.58 -15.79 12.77
C PRO A 44 -11.16 -15.76 12.17
N LEU A 45 -11.05 -15.96 10.85
CA LEU A 45 -9.79 -16.03 10.14
C LEU A 45 -9.74 -14.94 9.04
N LYS A 46 -8.62 -14.22 8.99
CA LYS A 46 -8.30 -13.28 7.90
C LYS A 46 -7.03 -13.75 7.21
N ILE A 47 -7.14 -14.02 5.91
CA ILE A 47 -6.02 -14.45 5.07
C ILE A 47 -5.60 -13.30 4.17
N THR A 48 -4.29 -13.03 4.08
CA THR A 48 -3.70 -12.10 3.12
C THR A 48 -2.83 -12.87 2.15
N TYR A 49 -3.22 -12.85 0.87
CA TYR A 49 -2.44 -13.50 -0.18
C TYR A 49 -1.45 -12.52 -0.79
N LEU A 50 -0.20 -12.57 -0.34
CA LEU A 50 0.84 -11.63 -0.68
C LEU A 50 1.14 -11.55 -2.19
N PRO A 51 1.21 -12.65 -2.96
CA PRO A 51 1.50 -12.57 -4.40
C PRO A 51 0.51 -11.72 -5.19
N LYS A 52 -0.73 -11.54 -4.69
CA LYS A 52 -1.73 -10.67 -5.32
C LYS A 52 -1.33 -9.20 -5.28
N ILE A 53 -0.65 -8.77 -4.21
CA ILE A 53 -0.16 -7.40 -4.06
C ILE A 53 0.80 -7.09 -5.21
N THR A 54 1.83 -7.89 -5.38
CA THR A 54 2.80 -7.76 -6.47
C THR A 54 2.11 -7.78 -7.84
N SER A 55 1.24 -8.74 -8.09
CA SER A 55 0.57 -8.87 -9.40
C SER A 55 -0.28 -7.63 -9.74
N GLN A 56 -1.00 -7.06 -8.76
CA GLN A 56 -1.83 -5.87 -8.98
C GLN A 56 -0.99 -4.60 -9.15
N ILE A 57 0.08 -4.43 -8.41
CA ILE A 57 1.02 -3.31 -8.59
C ILE A 57 1.62 -3.36 -10.00
N GLN A 58 2.13 -4.50 -10.43
CA GLN A 58 2.70 -4.68 -11.76
C GLN A 58 1.65 -4.44 -12.88
N ARG A 59 0.43 -4.90 -12.66
CA ARG A 59 -0.68 -4.64 -13.58
C ARG A 59 -0.97 -3.15 -13.70
N ALA A 60 -1.05 -2.42 -12.59
CA ALA A 60 -1.28 -0.98 -12.58
C ALA A 60 -0.16 -0.24 -13.31
N LYS A 61 1.11 -0.49 -12.96
CA LYS A 61 2.29 0.09 -13.63
C LYS A 61 2.24 -0.15 -15.14
N ARG A 62 1.96 -1.37 -15.57
CA ARG A 62 1.85 -1.72 -17.00
C ARG A 62 0.74 -0.96 -17.70
N LEU A 63 -0.45 -0.87 -17.11
CA LEU A 63 -1.60 -0.19 -17.73
C LEU A 63 -1.33 1.32 -17.89
N PHE A 64 -0.76 1.98 -16.90
CA PHE A 64 -0.36 3.38 -17.00
C PHE A 64 0.73 3.60 -18.05
N ASN A 65 1.77 2.75 -18.08
CA ASN A 65 2.83 2.86 -19.08
C ASN A 65 2.29 2.69 -20.50
N VAL A 66 1.37 1.75 -20.73
CA VAL A 66 0.71 1.57 -22.04
C VAL A 66 -0.14 2.80 -22.40
N ALA A 67 -0.89 3.35 -21.44
CA ALA A 67 -1.70 4.55 -21.67
C ALA A 67 -0.84 5.77 -22.00
N MET A 68 0.24 6.01 -21.26
CA MET A 68 1.20 7.09 -21.52
C MET A 68 1.85 6.97 -22.89
N ALA A 69 2.27 5.77 -23.26
CA ALA A 69 2.86 5.53 -24.59
C ALA A 69 1.88 5.81 -25.73
N LYS A 70 0.58 5.49 -25.54
CA LYS A 70 -0.45 5.74 -26.57
C LYS A 70 -0.68 7.23 -26.86
N VAL A 71 -0.46 8.09 -25.87
CA VAL A 71 -0.68 9.55 -25.99
C VAL A 71 0.62 10.34 -26.04
N ASP A 72 1.75 9.66 -26.17
CA ASP A 72 3.09 10.24 -26.17
C ASP A 72 3.37 11.13 -24.95
N TYR A 73 2.86 10.74 -23.79
CA TYR A 73 3.09 11.47 -22.54
C TYR A 73 4.57 11.38 -22.12
N LYS A 74 5.17 12.53 -21.83
CA LYS A 74 6.62 12.65 -21.56
C LYS A 74 6.99 12.57 -20.08
N GLY A 75 6.01 12.59 -19.18
CA GLY A 75 6.23 12.47 -17.74
C GLY A 75 6.44 11.02 -17.30
N SER A 76 6.68 10.83 -16.01
CA SER A 76 6.79 9.52 -15.37
C SER A 76 5.51 9.14 -14.63
N TYR A 77 5.31 7.85 -14.41
CA TYR A 77 4.29 7.33 -13.51
C TYR A 77 4.96 6.77 -12.25
N ASN A 78 4.64 7.33 -11.11
CA ASN A 78 5.12 6.90 -9.82
C ASN A 78 3.97 6.26 -9.03
N TYR A 79 4.08 4.95 -8.78
CA TYR A 79 3.12 4.27 -7.93
C TYR A 79 3.45 4.52 -6.46
N CYS A 80 2.53 5.10 -5.70
CA CYS A 80 2.65 5.28 -4.26
C CYS A 80 1.66 4.36 -3.54
N TYR A 81 2.17 3.47 -2.69
CA TYR A 81 1.33 2.63 -1.85
C TYR A 81 0.87 3.41 -0.62
N CYS A 82 -0.44 3.45 -0.39
CA CYS A 82 -1.03 4.16 0.73
C CYS A 82 -1.03 3.29 2.00
N THR A 83 -0.28 3.67 3.02
CA THR A 83 -0.11 2.93 4.27
C THR A 83 -1.42 2.72 5.02
N LYS A 84 -2.38 3.64 4.92
CA LYS A 84 -3.71 3.50 5.57
C LYS A 84 -4.53 2.32 5.07
N SER A 85 -4.24 1.81 3.86
CA SER A 85 -4.95 0.65 3.30
C SER A 85 -4.61 -0.63 4.06
N SER A 86 -3.31 -0.83 4.34
CA SER A 86 -2.79 -1.87 5.23
C SER A 86 -1.33 -1.53 5.55
N HIS A 87 -1.00 -1.47 6.82
CA HIS A 87 0.34 -1.12 7.30
C HIS A 87 1.06 -2.27 8.00
N PHE A 88 0.61 -3.51 7.81
CA PHE A 88 1.34 -4.68 8.30
C PHE A 88 2.69 -4.79 7.57
N SER A 89 3.77 -5.09 8.32
CA SER A 89 5.13 -5.17 7.77
C SER A 89 5.21 -6.07 6.54
N PHE A 90 4.65 -7.28 6.61
CA PHE A 90 4.65 -8.23 5.50
C PHE A 90 3.93 -7.72 4.25
N VAL A 91 2.92 -6.83 4.39
CA VAL A 91 2.23 -6.21 3.25
C VAL A 91 3.10 -5.12 2.62
N LEU A 92 3.71 -4.27 3.46
CA LEU A 92 4.59 -3.19 3.00
C LEU A 92 5.86 -3.74 2.34
N GLU A 93 6.48 -4.74 2.95
CA GLU A 93 7.66 -5.41 2.40
C GLU A 93 7.36 -6.06 1.04
N GLU A 94 6.21 -6.73 0.90
CA GLU A 94 5.82 -7.31 -0.38
C GLU A 94 5.55 -6.22 -1.45
N ALA A 95 4.87 -5.15 -1.07
CA ALA A 95 4.62 -4.02 -1.98
C ALA A 95 5.92 -3.36 -2.45
N LEU A 96 6.85 -3.10 -1.53
CA LEU A 96 8.13 -2.42 -1.79
C LEU A 96 9.09 -3.21 -2.69
N LYS A 97 8.95 -4.54 -2.80
CA LYS A 97 9.70 -5.34 -3.79
C LYS A 97 9.45 -4.93 -5.25
N ASN A 98 8.45 -4.11 -5.50
CA ASN A 98 8.00 -3.72 -6.84
C ASN A 98 8.51 -2.36 -7.30
N ASP A 99 9.55 -1.81 -6.67
CA ASP A 99 10.09 -0.49 -7.00
C ASP A 99 8.96 0.55 -7.05
N ILE A 100 8.38 0.81 -5.89
CA ILE A 100 7.29 1.74 -5.66
C ILE A 100 7.64 2.72 -4.56
N ASN A 101 6.79 3.72 -4.41
CA ASN A 101 6.90 4.76 -3.40
C ASN A 101 5.81 4.58 -2.33
N LEU A 102 5.83 5.43 -1.31
CA LEU A 102 4.88 5.36 -0.20
C LEU A 102 4.06 6.64 -0.08
N GLU A 103 2.83 6.48 0.37
CA GLU A 103 1.96 7.56 0.81
C GLU A 103 1.60 7.33 2.27
N THR A 104 1.82 8.35 3.09
CA THR A 104 1.43 8.40 4.50
C THR A 104 0.22 9.31 4.68
N SER A 105 -0.56 9.12 5.74
CA SER A 105 -1.77 9.92 5.98
C SER A 105 -1.92 10.37 7.44
N SER A 106 -0.93 10.08 8.28
CA SER A 106 -0.94 10.47 9.69
C SER A 106 0.47 10.58 10.27
N ALA A 107 0.57 11.25 11.43
CA ALA A 107 1.82 11.31 12.19
C ALA A 107 2.40 9.94 12.54
N TYR A 108 1.54 8.95 12.75
CA TYR A 108 1.95 7.59 13.11
C TYR A 108 2.60 6.84 11.94
N ASP A 109 2.21 7.15 10.71
CA ASP A 109 2.77 6.50 9.52
C ASP A 109 4.25 6.86 9.31
N ILE A 110 4.70 8.03 9.81
CA ILE A 110 6.12 8.40 9.77
C ILE A 110 6.99 7.46 10.61
N HIS A 111 6.46 6.92 11.70
CA HIS A 111 7.17 5.90 12.46
C HIS A 111 7.34 4.60 11.66
N ILE A 112 6.38 4.27 10.80
CA ILE A 112 6.50 3.13 9.87
C ILE A 112 7.63 3.38 8.87
N ILE A 113 7.72 4.61 8.31
CA ILE A 113 8.81 4.98 7.39
C ILE A 113 10.18 4.79 8.06
N ASN A 114 10.32 5.30 9.29
CA ASN A 114 11.56 5.15 10.05
C ASN A 114 11.90 3.66 10.30
N ALA A 115 10.91 2.87 10.71
CA ALA A 115 11.11 1.43 10.94
C ALA A 115 11.51 0.67 9.66
N LEU A 116 10.91 1.01 8.51
CA LEU A 116 11.30 0.42 7.21
C LEU A 116 12.72 0.81 6.81
N TYR A 117 13.15 2.04 7.09
CA TYR A 117 14.51 2.49 6.84
C TYR A 117 15.51 1.81 7.76
N ASP A 118 15.24 1.77 9.05
CA ASP A 118 16.10 1.13 10.05
C ASP A 118 16.24 -0.38 9.78
N GLY A 119 15.20 -1.00 9.25
CA GLY A 119 15.19 -2.39 8.78
C GLY A 119 15.87 -2.63 7.43
N GLY A 120 16.35 -1.57 6.76
CA GLY A 120 16.99 -1.67 5.43
C GLY A 120 16.04 -2.03 4.29
N VAL A 121 14.73 -1.84 4.47
CA VAL A 121 13.71 -2.15 3.45
C VAL A 121 13.59 -1.03 2.42
N ILE A 122 13.84 0.21 2.83
CA ILE A 122 13.84 1.41 1.98
C ILE A 122 15.13 2.20 2.17
N ASP A 123 15.45 3.03 1.18
CA ASP A 123 16.49 4.06 1.27
C ASP A 123 15.89 5.47 1.30
N LYS A 124 16.74 6.48 1.52
CA LYS A 124 16.32 7.88 1.59
C LYS A 124 15.95 8.51 0.24
N GLY A 125 16.18 7.80 -0.85
CA GLY A 125 15.81 8.23 -2.19
C GLY A 125 14.35 7.98 -2.56
N ILE A 126 13.64 7.20 -1.75
CA ILE A 126 12.21 6.90 -1.98
C ILE A 126 11.35 8.18 -1.91
N TYR A 127 10.33 8.28 -2.75
CA TYR A 127 9.30 9.32 -2.62
C TYR A 127 8.33 8.95 -1.50
N ILE A 128 8.05 9.93 -0.63
CA ILE A 128 7.08 9.79 0.46
C ILE A 128 6.07 10.92 0.36
N VAL A 129 4.88 10.59 -0.12
CA VAL A 129 3.78 11.56 -0.22
C VAL A 129 3.08 11.64 1.12
N CYS A 130 3.19 12.75 1.82
CA CYS A 130 2.55 12.98 3.12
C CYS A 130 1.18 13.62 2.91
N ASN A 131 0.17 12.78 2.72
CA ASN A 131 -1.22 13.18 2.56
C ASN A 131 -1.94 13.30 3.91
N GLY A 132 -3.22 13.62 3.90
CA GLY A 132 -4.04 13.75 5.11
C GLY A 132 -3.83 15.08 5.85
N PHE A 133 -4.70 15.31 6.82
CA PHE A 133 -4.75 16.55 7.59
C PHE A 133 -3.53 16.70 8.52
N LYS A 134 -2.81 17.81 8.37
CA LYS A 134 -1.55 18.04 9.07
C LYS A 134 -1.73 18.74 10.39
N ARG A 135 -1.87 17.94 11.45
CA ARG A 135 -1.76 18.45 12.83
C ARG A 135 -0.29 18.76 13.14
N PRO A 136 -0.01 19.62 14.15
CA PRO A 136 1.37 20.04 14.51
C PRO A 136 2.35 18.87 14.62
N GLN A 137 1.99 17.79 15.30
CA GLN A 137 2.83 16.59 15.42
C GLN A 137 3.17 15.95 14.06
N TYR A 138 2.22 15.93 13.12
CA TYR A 138 2.48 15.37 11.80
C TYR A 138 3.45 16.24 11.01
N VAL A 139 3.28 17.57 11.07
CA VAL A 139 4.21 18.52 10.47
C VAL A 139 5.61 18.39 11.04
N GLU A 140 5.74 18.31 12.37
CA GLU A 140 7.03 18.10 13.04
C GLU A 140 7.69 16.78 12.57
N ASN A 141 6.93 15.69 12.53
CA ASN A 141 7.44 14.40 12.06
C ASN A 141 7.89 14.47 10.58
N ILE A 142 7.15 15.17 9.72
CA ILE A 142 7.52 15.39 8.31
C ILE A 142 8.81 16.21 8.22
N ALA A 143 8.92 17.31 8.97
CA ALA A 143 10.11 18.13 9.01
C ALA A 143 11.34 17.34 9.47
N ASN A 144 11.21 16.56 10.53
CA ASN A 144 12.27 15.69 11.04
C ASN A 144 12.69 14.65 9.99
N LEU A 145 11.74 14.08 9.25
CA LEU A 145 12.01 13.14 8.17
C LEU A 145 12.84 13.80 7.06
N ILE A 146 12.42 14.98 6.57
CA ILE A 146 13.15 15.76 5.57
C ILE A 146 14.54 16.15 6.08
N ASN A 147 14.63 16.68 7.29
CA ASN A 147 15.88 17.11 7.92
C ASN A 147 16.85 15.94 8.14
N SER A 148 16.36 14.73 8.34
CA SER A 148 17.16 13.50 8.42
C SER A 148 17.70 13.03 7.06
N GLY A 149 17.26 13.63 5.95
CA GLY A 149 17.78 13.37 4.61
C GLY A 149 16.82 12.70 3.62
N PHE A 150 15.54 12.49 3.97
CA PHE A 150 14.50 12.06 3.04
C PHE A 150 14.00 13.24 2.20
N THR A 151 14.85 13.74 1.31
CA THR A 151 14.58 14.96 0.54
C THR A 151 13.49 14.83 -0.53
N ASN A 152 13.06 13.60 -0.84
CA ASN A 152 11.95 13.32 -1.73
C ASN A 152 10.60 13.16 -0.96
N THR A 153 10.53 13.70 0.24
CA THR A 153 9.27 13.78 1.01
C THR A 153 8.43 14.95 0.51
N ILE A 154 7.17 14.68 0.18
CA ILE A 154 6.25 15.63 -0.46
C ILE A 154 5.06 15.88 0.47
N PRO A 155 5.04 16.97 1.24
CA PRO A 155 3.86 17.35 2.00
C PRO A 155 2.74 17.82 1.07
N VAL A 156 1.59 17.16 1.10
CA VAL A 156 0.39 17.59 0.39
C VAL A 156 -0.30 18.67 1.23
N ILE A 157 -0.46 19.85 0.68
CA ILE A 157 -1.09 20.98 1.37
C ILE A 157 -2.60 20.97 1.11
N ASP A 158 -3.38 20.83 2.16
CA ASP A 158 -4.84 20.80 2.10
C ASP A 158 -5.47 22.19 2.40
N ASN A 159 -4.80 22.99 3.20
CA ASN A 159 -5.25 24.35 3.54
C ASN A 159 -4.10 25.31 3.80
N LYS A 160 -4.40 26.63 3.81
CA LYS A 160 -3.40 27.69 3.97
C LYS A 160 -2.64 27.61 5.31
N GLN A 161 -3.29 27.19 6.38
CA GLN A 161 -2.68 27.10 7.72
C GLN A 161 -1.55 26.07 7.76
N GLU A 162 -1.60 25.05 6.90
CA GLU A 162 -0.55 24.04 6.82
C GLU A 162 0.75 24.59 6.24
N LEU A 163 0.70 25.65 5.41
CA LEU A 163 1.91 26.32 4.89
C LEU A 163 2.74 26.92 6.03
N ASP A 164 2.09 27.63 6.94
CA ASP A 164 2.78 28.27 8.07
C ASP A 164 3.45 27.22 8.98
N LEU A 165 2.87 26.04 9.07
CA LEU A 165 3.43 24.93 9.85
C LEU A 165 4.65 24.28 9.18
N LEU A 166 4.81 24.42 7.87
CA LEU A 166 5.93 23.83 7.13
C LEU A 166 7.20 24.71 7.15
N ASP A 167 7.13 25.93 7.66
CA ASP A 167 8.29 26.83 7.81
C ASP A 167 9.40 26.27 8.72
N ILE A 168 9.10 25.22 9.50
CA ILE A 168 10.08 24.53 10.34
C ILE A 168 11.02 23.60 9.54
N ILE A 169 10.81 23.43 8.26
CA ILE A 169 11.67 22.59 7.41
C ILE A 169 12.95 23.37 7.09
N GLU A 170 14.07 22.91 7.66
CA GLU A 170 15.37 23.56 7.52
C GLU A 170 16.11 23.19 6.22
N LYS A 171 15.90 21.96 5.72
CA LYS A 171 16.55 21.48 4.50
C LYS A 171 15.66 21.68 3.28
N PRO A 172 16.27 22.06 2.15
CA PRO A 172 15.52 22.13 0.91
C PRO A 172 14.98 20.73 0.58
N TRP A 173 13.68 20.66 0.39
CA TRP A 173 13.02 19.50 -0.17
C TRP A 173 12.92 19.67 -1.68
N ASN A 174 13.07 18.58 -2.42
CA ASN A 174 12.97 18.58 -3.87
C ASN A 174 11.49 18.70 -4.29
N GLY A 175 10.90 19.87 -4.01
CA GLY A 175 9.57 20.21 -4.53
C GLY A 175 9.60 20.36 -6.04
N TRP A 176 8.46 20.23 -6.66
CA TRP A 176 8.20 20.29 -8.12
C TRP A 176 8.69 21.56 -8.75
#